data_0329e46f6f12db028f469278cfc06296
#
_entry.id   0329e46f6f12db028f469278cfc06296
#
_cell.length_a   1.000
_cell.length_b   1.000
_cell.length_c   1.000
_cell.angle_alpha   90.00
_cell.angle_beta   90.00
_cell.angle_gamma   90.00
#
_symmetry.space_group_name_H-M   'P 1'
#
loop_
_entity.id
_entity.type
_entity.pdbx_description
1 polymer ?
#
loop_
_entity_poly.entity_id
_entity_poly.type
_entity_poly.pdbx_seq_one_letter_code
_entity_poly.pdbx_strand_id
1 'polypeptide(L)'
;MTIRLHRGDLPDLSRYRGDAVAIDTETMGLDPIRDRLCVVQVSPGDGSADVVQIPAGASAAPNLTKLLADGTVLKIFHFARFDLAVLFKAFGVMPEPIYCTKIASRLARTYTDKHGLKDLVREVLGQELSKQQQSSDWGAPELSEAQVAYAAADVVHLHALKQRLDVMLAREGREQLAQTCFRFLPDRVRLDLAGFAGEDIFAHS
;
A
#
# COMPACT_ATOMS: atom_id res chain seq x y z
N MET A 1 -7.36 4.10 18.19
CA MET A 1 -7.07 3.15 17.09
C MET A 1 -7.02 1.74 17.68
N THR A 2 -7.77 0.80 17.10
CA THR A 2 -7.70 -0.63 17.48
C THR A 2 -6.76 -1.34 16.53
N ILE A 3 -5.71 -1.98 17.07
CA ILE A 3 -4.71 -2.73 16.27
C ILE A 3 -4.80 -4.20 16.67
N ARG A 4 -4.75 -5.10 15.68
CA ARG A 4 -4.72 -6.55 15.88
C ARG A 4 -3.50 -7.11 15.15
N LEU A 5 -2.69 -7.86 15.86
CA LEU A 5 -1.54 -8.57 15.29
C LEU A 5 -1.92 -10.03 15.00
N HIS A 6 -1.62 -10.47 13.78
CA HIS A 6 -1.84 -11.85 13.32
C HIS A 6 -0.53 -12.42 12.79
N ARG A 7 -0.44 -13.74 12.69
CA ARG A 7 0.72 -14.44 12.15
C ARG A 7 0.31 -15.35 10.98
N GLY A 8 0.93 -15.14 9.84
CA GLY A 8 0.75 -15.92 8.61
C GLY A 8 -0.41 -15.46 7.74
N ASP A 9 -1.57 -15.17 8.29
CA ASP A 9 -2.75 -14.75 7.53
C ASP A 9 -3.75 -13.95 8.39
N LEU A 10 -4.74 -13.33 7.76
CA LEU A 10 -5.94 -12.80 8.42
C LEU A 10 -6.80 -13.96 8.96
N PRO A 11 -7.45 -13.82 10.11
CA PRO A 11 -8.31 -14.87 10.67
C PRO A 11 -9.55 -15.13 9.79
N ASP A 12 -10.14 -14.06 9.23
CA ASP A 12 -11.28 -14.08 8.33
C ASP A 12 -11.41 -12.76 7.55
N LEU A 13 -12.40 -12.65 6.66
CA LEU A 13 -12.67 -11.46 5.86
C LEU A 13 -13.95 -10.72 6.26
N SER A 14 -14.55 -11.01 7.42
CA SER A 14 -15.81 -10.43 7.85
C SER A 14 -15.77 -8.89 7.95
N ARG A 15 -14.61 -8.34 8.26
CA ARG A 15 -14.36 -6.90 8.42
C ARG A 15 -14.09 -6.17 7.10
N TYR A 16 -13.81 -6.90 6.02
CA TYR A 16 -13.36 -6.37 4.72
C TYR A 16 -14.44 -6.50 3.64
N ARG A 17 -15.73 -6.33 4.03
CA ARG A 17 -16.90 -6.41 3.12
C ARG A 17 -17.28 -5.06 2.52
N GLY A 18 -16.55 -3.99 2.82
CA GLY A 18 -16.78 -2.67 2.24
C GLY A 18 -16.20 -2.54 0.84
N ASP A 19 -16.44 -1.39 0.23
CA ASP A 19 -16.04 -1.10 -1.16
C ASP A 19 -14.52 -0.90 -1.32
N ALA A 20 -13.79 -0.66 -0.23
CA ALA A 20 -12.36 -0.38 -0.26
C ALA A 20 -11.64 -0.88 0.99
N VAL A 21 -10.35 -1.19 0.82
CA VAL A 21 -9.41 -1.57 1.87
C VAL A 21 -8.08 -0.84 1.67
N ALA A 22 -7.51 -0.30 2.73
CA ALA A 22 -6.17 0.25 2.72
C ALA A 22 -5.15 -0.84 3.02
N ILE A 23 -4.05 -0.86 2.26
CA ILE A 23 -3.00 -1.88 2.38
C ILE A 23 -1.64 -1.20 2.30
N ASP A 24 -0.68 -1.73 3.07
CA ASP A 24 0.73 -1.38 3.01
C ASP A 24 1.57 -2.63 3.31
N THR A 25 2.87 -2.60 3.04
CA THR A 25 3.77 -3.74 3.24
C THR A 25 5.10 -3.32 3.83
N GLU A 26 5.67 -4.19 4.69
CA GLU A 26 7.02 -4.08 5.18
C GLU A 26 7.86 -5.29 4.72
N THR A 27 9.12 -5.02 4.37
CA THR A 27 10.05 -5.99 3.78
C THR A 27 11.40 -5.97 4.46
N MET A 28 12.27 -6.94 4.15
CA MET A 28 13.66 -6.96 4.63
C MET A 28 14.53 -5.82 4.08
N GLY A 29 14.07 -5.14 3.03
CA GLY A 29 14.76 -4.04 2.37
C GLY A 29 13.92 -3.46 1.25
N LEU A 30 14.53 -2.69 0.34
CA LEU A 30 13.82 -1.91 -0.69
C LEU A 30 13.86 -2.53 -2.10
N ASP A 31 14.42 -3.71 -2.25
CA ASP A 31 14.46 -4.43 -3.52
C ASP A 31 13.37 -5.53 -3.53
N PRO A 32 12.27 -5.35 -4.27
CA PRO A 32 11.17 -6.32 -4.29
C PRO A 32 11.55 -7.67 -4.94
N ILE A 33 12.69 -7.74 -5.64
CA ILE A 33 13.20 -8.99 -6.22
C ILE A 33 14.01 -9.78 -5.20
N ARG A 34 14.81 -9.11 -4.38
CA ARG A 34 15.71 -9.75 -3.39
C ARG A 34 15.05 -9.89 -2.03
N ASP A 35 14.36 -8.85 -1.59
CA ASP A 35 13.95 -8.70 -0.20
C ASP A 35 12.55 -9.29 0.02
N ARG A 36 12.41 -10.16 1.04
CA ARG A 36 11.14 -10.84 1.29
C ARG A 36 10.11 -9.92 1.94
N LEU A 37 8.86 -10.22 1.70
CA LEU A 37 7.72 -9.68 2.45
C LEU A 37 7.80 -10.14 3.92
N CYS A 38 7.60 -9.22 4.85
CA CYS A 38 7.64 -9.47 6.30
C CYS A 38 6.30 -9.17 6.98
N VAL A 39 5.62 -8.11 6.56
CA VAL A 39 4.37 -7.67 7.17
C VAL A 39 3.42 -7.17 6.08
N VAL A 40 2.13 -7.44 6.24
CA VAL A 40 1.05 -6.82 5.47
C VAL A 40 0.11 -6.14 6.46
N GLN A 41 -0.08 -4.85 6.29
CA GLN A 41 -1.04 -4.06 7.05
C GLN A 41 -2.32 -3.87 6.25
N VAL A 42 -3.47 -4.03 6.92
CA VAL A 42 -4.78 -3.90 6.28
C VAL A 42 -5.72 -3.09 7.17
N SER A 43 -6.42 -2.11 6.59
CA SER A 43 -7.44 -1.34 7.30
C SER A 43 -8.75 -1.27 6.49
N PRO A 44 -9.91 -1.55 7.10
CA PRO A 44 -11.20 -1.40 6.44
C PRO A 44 -11.71 0.06 6.39
N GLY A 45 -10.97 1.02 6.97
CA GLY A 45 -11.34 2.44 7.00
C GLY A 45 -12.18 2.86 8.21
N ASP A 46 -12.34 2.01 9.21
CA ASP A 46 -13.07 2.27 10.46
C ASP A 46 -12.18 2.79 11.61
N GLY A 47 -10.94 3.19 11.29
CA GLY A 47 -9.94 3.62 12.29
C GLY A 47 -9.22 2.47 12.98
N SER A 48 -9.41 1.23 12.53
CA SER A 48 -8.67 0.06 12.98
C SER A 48 -7.72 -0.47 11.91
N ALA A 49 -6.74 -1.28 12.32
CA ALA A 49 -5.84 -1.99 11.43
C ALA A 49 -5.55 -3.42 11.93
N ASP A 50 -5.40 -4.32 10.97
CA ASP A 50 -4.87 -5.66 11.18
C ASP A 50 -3.44 -5.70 10.60
N VAL A 51 -2.47 -6.10 11.40
CA VAL A 51 -1.06 -6.25 11.05
C VAL A 51 -0.78 -7.74 10.96
N VAL A 52 -0.43 -8.23 9.78
CA VAL A 52 -0.16 -9.64 9.53
C VAL A 52 1.32 -9.85 9.34
N GLN A 53 1.98 -10.45 10.32
CA GLN A 53 3.38 -10.85 10.21
C GLN A 53 3.48 -12.11 9.35
N ILE A 54 4.28 -12.04 8.27
CA ILE A 54 4.52 -13.15 7.34
C ILE A 54 5.84 -13.84 7.72
N PRO A 55 5.79 -15.07 8.27
CA PRO A 55 7.00 -15.80 8.65
C PRO A 55 7.90 -16.11 7.45
N ALA A 56 9.21 -16.22 7.68
CA ALA A 56 10.12 -16.66 6.65
C ALA A 56 9.73 -18.09 6.16
N GLY A 57 9.68 -18.28 4.84
CA GLY A 57 9.26 -19.54 4.23
C GLY A 57 7.74 -19.78 4.20
N ALA A 58 6.91 -18.86 4.71
CA ALA A 58 5.46 -18.94 4.52
C ALA A 58 5.13 -18.75 3.04
N SER A 59 4.41 -19.71 2.46
CA SER A 59 4.03 -19.71 1.04
C SER A 59 2.54 -19.47 0.82
N ALA A 60 1.73 -19.42 1.87
CA ALA A 60 0.28 -19.30 1.77
C ALA A 60 -0.31 -18.35 2.82
N ALA A 61 -1.16 -17.45 2.37
CA ALA A 61 -2.01 -16.61 3.18
C ALA A 61 -3.39 -16.52 2.48
N PRO A 62 -4.22 -17.56 2.60
CA PRO A 62 -5.41 -17.72 1.76
C PRO A 62 -6.43 -16.59 1.92
N ASN A 63 -6.62 -16.03 3.12
CA ASN A 63 -7.54 -14.92 3.33
C ASN A 63 -6.96 -13.62 2.75
N LEU A 64 -5.69 -13.31 2.98
CA LEU A 64 -5.02 -12.17 2.34
C LEU A 64 -5.09 -12.31 0.81
N THR A 65 -4.72 -13.46 0.26
CA THR A 65 -4.74 -13.74 -1.18
C THR A 65 -6.14 -13.54 -1.76
N LYS A 66 -7.17 -14.03 -1.07
CA LYS A 66 -8.58 -13.85 -1.48
C LYS A 66 -8.98 -12.38 -1.47
N LEU A 67 -8.60 -11.61 -0.43
CA LEU A 67 -8.87 -10.17 -0.35
C LEU A 67 -8.16 -9.40 -1.47
N LEU A 68 -6.90 -9.71 -1.73
CA LEU A 68 -6.11 -9.08 -2.79
C LEU A 68 -6.70 -9.34 -4.19
N ALA A 69 -7.21 -10.55 -4.42
CA ALA A 69 -7.79 -10.98 -5.69
C ALA A 69 -9.25 -10.52 -5.88
N ASP A 70 -9.92 -9.99 -4.86
CA ASP A 70 -11.33 -9.60 -4.95
C ASP A 70 -11.48 -8.34 -5.81
N GLY A 71 -11.92 -8.50 -7.07
CA GLY A 71 -12.13 -7.41 -8.03
C GLY A 71 -13.25 -6.42 -7.64
N THR A 72 -14.05 -6.71 -6.63
CA THR A 72 -15.12 -5.81 -6.14
C THR A 72 -14.65 -4.85 -5.05
N VAL A 73 -13.51 -5.11 -4.41
CA VAL A 73 -12.92 -4.31 -3.34
C VAL A 73 -11.75 -3.49 -3.87
N LEU A 74 -11.81 -2.17 -3.78
CA LEU A 74 -10.71 -1.27 -4.15
C LEU A 74 -9.57 -1.37 -3.13
N LYS A 75 -8.33 -1.58 -3.59
CA LYS A 75 -7.12 -1.59 -2.75
C LYS A 75 -6.45 -0.22 -2.81
N ILE A 76 -6.38 0.46 -1.66
CA ILE A 76 -5.78 1.79 -1.51
C ILE A 76 -4.38 1.62 -0.95
N PHE A 77 -3.39 2.12 -1.66
CA PHE A 77 -1.97 2.10 -1.26
C PHE A 77 -1.38 3.51 -1.24
N HIS A 78 -0.23 3.64 -0.56
CA HIS A 78 0.66 4.78 -0.76
C HIS A 78 1.96 4.32 -1.42
N PHE A 79 2.23 4.73 -2.66
CA PHE A 79 3.31 4.22 -3.51
C PHE A 79 3.11 2.76 -3.95
N ALA A 80 1.91 2.42 -4.37
CA ALA A 80 1.45 1.08 -4.75
C ALA A 80 2.42 0.26 -5.61
N ARG A 81 3.24 0.90 -6.47
CA ARG A 81 4.23 0.22 -7.33
C ARG A 81 5.14 -0.75 -6.56
N PHE A 82 5.55 -0.38 -5.35
CA PHE A 82 6.39 -1.21 -4.51
C PHE A 82 5.59 -2.38 -3.90
N ASP A 83 4.47 -2.07 -3.26
CA ASP A 83 3.63 -3.07 -2.58
C ASP A 83 3.10 -4.12 -3.55
N LEU A 84 2.66 -3.70 -4.73
CA LEU A 84 2.18 -4.61 -5.77
C LEU A 84 3.27 -5.61 -6.21
N ALA A 85 4.51 -5.15 -6.38
CA ALA A 85 5.63 -6.02 -6.75
C ALA A 85 5.92 -7.05 -5.65
N VAL A 86 5.94 -6.61 -4.40
CA VAL A 86 6.19 -7.46 -3.22
C VAL A 86 5.08 -8.47 -3.02
N LEU A 87 3.80 -8.06 -3.09
CA LEU A 87 2.63 -8.92 -2.93
C LEU A 87 2.52 -9.94 -4.08
N PHE A 88 2.74 -9.49 -5.32
CA PHE A 88 2.74 -10.38 -6.48
C PHE A 88 3.83 -11.45 -6.38
N LYS A 89 5.03 -11.07 -5.97
CA LYS A 89 6.12 -12.02 -5.76
C LYS A 89 5.86 -13.01 -4.62
N ALA A 90 5.30 -12.52 -3.51
CA ALA A 90 5.06 -13.34 -2.33
C ALA A 90 3.89 -14.33 -2.52
N PHE A 91 2.80 -13.91 -3.17
CA PHE A 91 1.55 -14.65 -3.23
C PHE A 91 1.07 -15.01 -4.64
N GLY A 92 1.76 -14.54 -5.69
CA GLY A 92 1.36 -14.77 -7.07
C GLY A 92 0.09 -14.03 -7.51
N VAL A 93 -0.42 -13.10 -6.69
CA VAL A 93 -1.64 -12.33 -6.95
C VAL A 93 -1.30 -10.87 -7.16
N MET A 94 -1.74 -10.30 -8.28
CA MET A 94 -1.70 -8.87 -8.54
C MET A 94 -2.99 -8.23 -8.01
N PRO A 95 -2.92 -7.38 -6.97
CA PRO A 95 -4.12 -6.73 -6.45
C PRO A 95 -4.75 -5.80 -7.48
N GLU A 96 -6.05 -5.94 -7.68
CA GLU A 96 -6.87 -5.07 -8.54
C GLU A 96 -8.32 -5.03 -8.03
N PRO A 97 -9.08 -3.90 -8.16
CA PRO A 97 -8.65 -2.58 -8.63
C PRO A 97 -7.79 -1.83 -7.61
N ILE A 98 -7.02 -0.83 -8.07
CA ILE A 98 -6.01 -0.12 -7.29
C ILE A 98 -6.31 1.38 -7.25
N TYR A 99 -6.01 2.00 -6.10
CA TYR A 99 -5.84 3.43 -5.94
C TYR A 99 -4.48 3.73 -5.29
N CYS A 100 -3.71 4.64 -5.86
CA CYS A 100 -2.42 5.06 -5.30
C CYS A 100 -2.46 6.52 -4.86
N THR A 101 -2.46 6.76 -3.55
CA THR A 101 -2.52 8.13 -2.98
C THR A 101 -1.31 8.98 -3.36
N LYS A 102 -0.13 8.38 -3.59
CA LYS A 102 1.06 9.12 -4.06
C LYS A 102 0.91 9.59 -5.50
N ILE A 103 0.36 8.78 -6.41
CA ILE A 103 0.07 9.18 -7.79
C ILE A 103 -1.02 10.25 -7.80
N ALA A 104 -2.12 10.04 -7.06
CA ALA A 104 -3.18 11.04 -6.91
C ALA A 104 -2.63 12.38 -6.39
N SER A 105 -1.77 12.34 -5.36
CA SER A 105 -1.10 13.53 -4.83
C SER A 105 -0.23 14.23 -5.88
N ARG A 106 0.55 13.50 -6.67
CA ARG A 106 1.39 14.09 -7.73
C ARG A 106 0.56 14.76 -8.82
N LEU A 107 -0.55 14.16 -9.18
CA LEU A 107 -1.45 14.72 -10.19
C LEU A 107 -2.26 15.91 -9.68
N ALA A 108 -2.67 15.92 -8.41
CA ALA A 108 -3.51 16.96 -7.84
C ALA A 108 -2.72 18.13 -7.22
N ARG A 109 -1.48 17.89 -6.72
CA ARG A 109 -0.70 18.85 -5.93
C ARG A 109 0.61 19.21 -6.64
N THR A 110 0.51 19.78 -7.82
CA THR A 110 1.67 20.14 -8.68
C THR A 110 2.50 21.32 -8.16
N TYR A 111 2.06 21.96 -7.09
CA TYR A 111 2.74 23.08 -6.43
C TYR A 111 3.80 22.66 -5.40
N THR A 112 4.02 21.36 -5.21
CA THR A 112 4.93 20.81 -4.19
C THR A 112 5.55 19.50 -4.65
N ASP A 113 6.76 19.19 -4.15
CA ASP A 113 7.44 17.89 -4.31
C ASP A 113 7.20 16.95 -3.11
N LYS A 114 6.43 17.41 -2.09
CA LYS A 114 6.17 16.65 -0.86
C LYS A 114 4.99 15.70 -1.03
N HIS A 115 5.26 14.53 -1.60
CA HIS A 115 4.26 13.48 -1.86
C HIS A 115 4.47 12.23 -1.00
N GLY A 116 5.36 12.27 0.01
CA GLY A 116 5.51 11.19 0.99
C GLY A 116 4.30 11.10 1.93
N LEU A 117 4.01 9.91 2.47
CA LEU A 117 2.82 9.67 3.29
C LEU A 117 2.74 10.63 4.49
N LYS A 118 3.83 10.81 5.23
CA LYS A 118 3.91 11.72 6.38
C LYS A 118 3.55 13.16 5.99
N ASP A 119 4.16 13.67 4.90
CA ASP A 119 3.87 15.03 4.44
C ASP A 119 2.43 15.17 3.97
N LEU A 120 1.93 14.15 3.27
CA LEU A 120 0.56 14.14 2.76
C LEU A 120 -0.46 14.11 3.90
N VAL A 121 -0.28 13.25 4.91
CA VAL A 121 -1.15 13.19 6.09
C VAL A 121 -1.14 14.53 6.85
N ARG A 122 0.05 15.12 7.07
CA ARG A 122 0.17 16.40 7.74
C ARG A 122 -0.52 17.53 6.96
N GLU A 123 -0.29 17.64 5.66
CA GLU A 123 -0.77 18.77 4.86
C GLU A 123 -2.25 18.65 4.48
N VAL A 124 -2.75 17.42 4.26
CA VAL A 124 -4.12 17.18 3.79
C VAL A 124 -5.09 16.89 4.93
N LEU A 125 -4.61 16.21 5.98
CA LEU A 125 -5.44 15.79 7.12
C LEU A 125 -5.13 16.55 8.42
N GLY A 126 -4.04 17.31 8.48
CA GLY A 126 -3.62 18.03 9.69
C GLY A 126 -3.13 17.12 10.82
N GLN A 127 -2.65 15.91 10.50
CA GLN A 127 -2.20 14.92 11.47
C GLN A 127 -0.71 14.62 11.30
N GLU A 128 -0.04 14.19 12.37
CA GLU A 128 1.38 13.85 12.34
C GLU A 128 1.59 12.33 12.36
N LEU A 129 2.50 11.84 11.51
CA LEU A 129 2.97 10.45 11.52
C LEU A 129 4.42 10.37 11.98
N SER A 130 4.73 9.36 12.79
CA SER A 130 6.11 9.01 13.17
C SER A 130 6.83 8.34 12.00
N LYS A 131 8.16 8.48 11.92
CA LYS A 131 9.05 7.71 11.01
C LYS A 131 10.00 6.79 11.76
N GLN A 132 9.84 6.65 13.08
CA GLN A 132 10.85 6.02 13.94
C GLN A 132 11.12 4.55 13.61
N GLN A 133 10.14 3.81 13.07
CA GLN A 133 10.29 2.37 12.77
C GLN A 133 10.52 2.06 11.29
N GLN A 134 10.60 3.06 10.42
CA GLN A 134 10.71 2.87 8.96
C GLN A 134 11.90 1.97 8.54
N SER A 135 13.00 2.00 9.29
CA SER A 135 14.23 1.23 9.03
C SER A 135 14.46 0.14 10.08
N SER A 136 13.42 -0.34 10.75
CA SER A 136 13.56 -1.39 11.76
C SER A 136 13.68 -2.78 11.12
N ASP A 137 14.12 -3.77 11.91
CA ASP A 137 14.17 -5.17 11.45
C ASP A 137 12.76 -5.78 11.41
N TRP A 138 12.13 -5.67 10.24
CA TRP A 138 10.81 -6.27 9.98
C TRP A 138 10.85 -7.78 9.87
N GLY A 139 12.05 -8.36 9.68
CA GLY A 139 12.27 -9.80 9.61
C GLY A 139 12.41 -10.49 10.97
N ALA A 140 12.39 -9.75 12.07
CA ALA A 140 12.48 -10.28 13.42
C ALA A 140 11.42 -11.36 13.69
N PRO A 141 11.72 -12.38 14.53
CA PRO A 141 10.76 -13.43 14.88
C PRO A 141 9.48 -12.89 15.52
N GLU A 142 9.59 -11.81 16.28
CA GLU A 142 8.49 -11.10 16.94
C GLU A 142 8.61 -9.60 16.68
N LEU A 143 7.49 -8.96 16.36
CA LEU A 143 7.43 -7.52 16.20
C LEU A 143 7.24 -6.84 17.55
N SER A 144 7.95 -5.76 17.80
CA SER A 144 7.71 -4.90 18.96
C SER A 144 6.38 -4.15 18.82
N GLU A 145 5.81 -3.73 19.97
CA GLU A 145 4.60 -2.90 19.98
C GLU A 145 4.78 -1.60 19.16
N ALA A 146 5.99 -1.02 19.19
CA ALA A 146 6.31 0.18 18.40
C ALA A 146 6.29 -0.09 16.88
N GLN A 147 6.77 -1.24 16.43
CA GLN A 147 6.68 -1.65 15.02
C GLN A 147 5.22 -1.89 14.62
N VAL A 148 4.45 -2.60 15.43
CA VAL A 148 3.03 -2.87 15.16
C VAL A 148 2.22 -1.57 15.10
N ALA A 149 2.47 -0.63 16.00
CA ALA A 149 1.82 0.68 16.00
C ALA A 149 2.20 1.52 14.77
N TYR A 150 3.47 1.48 14.37
CA TYR A 150 3.96 2.16 13.17
C TYR A 150 3.29 1.60 11.91
N ALA A 151 3.33 0.28 11.71
CA ALA A 151 2.73 -0.40 10.57
C ALA A 151 1.22 -0.12 10.44
N ALA A 152 0.50 -0.12 11.56
CA ALA A 152 -0.92 0.23 11.60
C ALA A 152 -1.18 1.70 11.19
N ALA A 153 -0.28 2.62 11.56
CA ALA A 153 -0.44 4.05 11.26
C ALA A 153 -0.33 4.33 9.75
N ASP A 154 0.41 3.53 9.00
CA ASP A 154 0.61 3.75 7.56
C ASP A 154 -0.65 3.45 6.72
N VAL A 155 -1.63 2.68 7.24
CA VAL A 155 -2.86 2.33 6.52
C VAL A 155 -4.12 3.07 7.00
N VAL A 156 -4.22 3.46 8.27
CA VAL A 156 -5.48 3.99 8.85
C VAL A 156 -5.91 5.33 8.25
N HIS A 157 -4.99 6.08 7.64
CA HIS A 157 -5.26 7.38 7.05
C HIS A 157 -5.58 7.34 5.54
N LEU A 158 -5.36 6.19 4.87
CA LEU A 158 -5.41 6.13 3.40
C LEU A 158 -6.81 6.37 2.84
N HIS A 159 -7.87 5.92 3.53
CA HIS A 159 -9.26 6.19 3.13
C HIS A 159 -9.57 7.70 3.16
N ALA A 160 -9.22 8.39 4.23
CA ALA A 160 -9.42 9.82 4.36
C ALA A 160 -8.58 10.61 3.34
N LEU A 161 -7.33 10.18 3.09
CA LEU A 161 -6.49 10.76 2.04
C LEU A 161 -7.12 10.59 0.67
N LYS A 162 -7.62 9.38 0.34
CA LYS A 162 -8.32 9.13 -0.93
C LYS A 162 -9.47 10.12 -1.13
N GLN A 163 -10.35 10.27 -0.14
CA GLN A 163 -11.50 11.18 -0.22
C GLN A 163 -11.08 12.62 -0.52
N ARG A 164 -10.04 13.12 0.15
CA ARG A 164 -9.52 14.48 -0.07
C ARG A 164 -8.84 14.62 -1.43
N LEU A 165 -8.07 13.63 -1.84
CA LEU A 165 -7.38 13.64 -3.13
C LEU A 165 -8.34 13.54 -4.31
N ASP A 166 -9.45 12.80 -4.19
CA ASP A 166 -10.48 12.74 -5.21
C ASP A 166 -11.10 14.12 -5.47
N VAL A 167 -11.40 14.87 -4.41
CA VAL A 167 -11.89 16.27 -4.55
C VAL A 167 -10.86 17.17 -5.25
N MET A 168 -9.57 17.00 -4.93
CA MET A 168 -8.49 17.76 -5.56
C MET A 168 -8.33 17.37 -7.04
N LEU A 169 -8.37 16.08 -7.36
CA LEU A 169 -8.28 15.58 -8.75
C LEU A 169 -9.43 16.10 -9.60
N ALA A 170 -10.67 16.10 -9.06
CA ALA A 170 -11.84 16.66 -9.73
C ALA A 170 -11.67 18.15 -10.02
N ARG A 171 -11.23 18.93 -9.03
CA ARG A 171 -10.95 20.36 -9.21
C ARG A 171 -9.92 20.63 -10.31
N GLU A 172 -8.89 19.80 -10.41
CA GLU A 172 -7.83 19.92 -11.42
C GLU A 172 -8.21 19.28 -12.78
N GLY A 173 -9.38 18.64 -12.90
CA GLY A 173 -9.80 17.94 -14.12
C GLY A 173 -8.93 16.73 -14.46
N ARG A 174 -8.32 16.08 -13.46
CA ARG A 174 -7.33 15.01 -13.66
C ARG A 174 -7.78 13.63 -13.19
N GLU A 175 -9.06 13.43 -12.89
CA GLU A 175 -9.62 12.17 -12.42
C GLU A 175 -9.38 11.02 -13.40
N GLN A 176 -9.73 11.25 -14.68
CA GLN A 176 -9.56 10.23 -15.72
C GLN A 176 -8.08 9.85 -15.93
N LEU A 177 -7.17 10.84 -15.85
CA LEU A 177 -5.74 10.61 -15.95
C LEU A 177 -5.25 9.75 -14.77
N ALA A 178 -5.70 10.06 -13.54
CA ALA A 178 -5.37 9.28 -12.35
C ALA A 178 -5.85 7.82 -12.49
N GLN A 179 -7.10 7.62 -12.93
CA GLN A 179 -7.67 6.29 -13.16
C GLN A 179 -6.86 5.49 -14.19
N THR A 180 -6.40 6.14 -15.25
CA THR A 180 -5.54 5.49 -16.26
C THR A 180 -4.19 5.07 -15.66
N CYS A 181 -3.58 5.94 -14.85
CA CYS A 181 -2.35 5.60 -14.13
C CYS A 181 -2.55 4.41 -13.17
N PHE A 182 -3.67 4.37 -12.44
CA PHE A 182 -3.95 3.26 -11.53
C PHE A 182 -4.13 1.94 -12.28
N ARG A 183 -4.85 1.93 -13.41
CA ARG A 183 -5.01 0.73 -14.25
C ARG A 183 -3.69 0.25 -14.88
N PHE A 184 -2.75 1.15 -15.13
CA PHE A 184 -1.44 0.80 -15.69
C PHE A 184 -0.45 0.26 -14.64
N LEU A 185 -0.69 0.48 -13.35
CA LEU A 185 0.24 0.04 -12.28
C LEU A 185 0.58 -1.45 -12.32
N PRO A 186 -0.38 -2.39 -12.53
CA PRO A 186 -0.05 -3.82 -12.68
C PRO A 186 0.96 -4.09 -13.80
N ASP A 187 0.80 -3.45 -14.95
CA ASP A 187 1.71 -3.62 -16.08
C ASP A 187 3.06 -2.94 -15.83
N ARG A 188 3.06 -1.76 -15.18
CA ARG A 188 4.31 -1.12 -14.72
C ARG A 188 5.09 -2.03 -13.78
N VAL A 189 4.43 -2.70 -12.86
CA VAL A 189 5.06 -3.66 -11.94
C VAL A 189 5.61 -4.88 -12.69
N ARG A 190 4.88 -5.41 -13.67
CA ARG A 190 5.39 -6.49 -14.53
C ARG A 190 6.66 -6.08 -15.29
N LEU A 191 6.68 -4.84 -15.80
CA LEU A 191 7.89 -4.27 -16.44
C LEU A 191 9.06 -4.19 -15.45
N ASP A 192 8.82 -3.73 -14.23
CA ASP A 192 9.86 -3.65 -13.19
C ASP A 192 10.47 -5.02 -12.89
N LEU A 193 9.62 -6.02 -12.70
CA LEU A 193 10.03 -7.39 -12.40
C LEU A 193 10.71 -8.07 -13.61
N ALA A 194 10.43 -7.61 -14.83
CA ALA A 194 11.09 -8.06 -16.06
C ALA A 194 12.45 -7.36 -16.32
N GLY A 195 12.88 -6.44 -15.43
CA GLY A 195 14.17 -5.77 -15.54
C GLY A 195 14.13 -4.33 -16.07
N PHE A 196 12.94 -3.78 -16.37
CA PHE A 196 12.77 -2.41 -16.88
C PHE A 196 12.51 -1.36 -15.78
N ALA A 197 12.88 -1.66 -14.53
CA ALA A 197 12.58 -0.78 -13.38
C ALA A 197 13.19 0.63 -13.50
N GLY A 198 14.38 0.73 -14.07
CA GLY A 198 15.11 1.98 -14.27
C GLY A 198 14.92 2.63 -15.63
N GLU A 199 14.18 2.00 -16.54
CA GLU A 199 13.94 2.50 -17.90
C GLU A 199 12.58 3.19 -18.02
N ASP A 200 12.56 4.30 -18.76
CA ASP A 200 11.34 4.83 -19.35
C ASP A 200 11.21 4.28 -20.78
N ILE A 201 10.46 3.18 -20.92
CA ILE A 201 10.25 2.52 -22.23
C ILE A 201 9.52 3.39 -23.24
N PHE A 202 8.99 4.53 -22.85
CA PHE A 202 8.33 5.51 -23.70
C PHE A 202 9.26 6.68 -24.06
N ALA A 203 10.45 6.75 -23.46
CA ALA A 203 11.40 7.80 -23.79
C ALA A 203 12.00 7.59 -25.17
N HIS A 204 12.27 8.70 -25.86
CA HIS A 204 13.12 8.69 -27.05
C HIS A 204 14.57 8.48 -26.58
N SER A 205 15.21 7.42 -27.05
CA SER A 205 16.64 7.11 -26.81
C SER A 205 17.55 8.01 -27.66
#